data_c6245cb4a9fbfce0f2d09c1b808f6e13
#
_entry.id   c6245cb4a9fbfce0f2d09c1b808f6e13
#
_cell.length_a   1.000
_cell.length_b   1.000
_cell.length_c   1.000
_cell.angle_alpha   90.00
_cell.angle_beta   90.00
_cell.angle_gamma   90.00
#
_symmetry.space_group_name_H-M   'P 1'
#
loop_
_entity.id
_entity.type
_entity.pdbx_description
1 polymer ?
#
loop_
_entity_poly.entity_id
_entity_poly.type
_entity_poly.pdbx_seq_one_letter_code
_entity_poly.pdbx_strand_id
1 'polypeptide(L)'
;MHYALRNRTSTGLKLSHTGFYMETINAFSDEDLKKLVGTIFTENKEKLLKWPAAYKLHHAIRGGLLMHTLSIVKLCEGVCEVYPFVDKDLLLSGAILHDIAKTLEFNVGETGLANGYSVEGNLIGHLVMGAMMVREAADKLGTDKKREMLLEHMILSHHGEPEFGAAVRPLFLEAELLSELDLMDARVYQIHEAITPLKEDDFSGRLWALDNRKIYNHGLADNKKDVDLD
;
A
#
# COMPACT_ATOMS: atom_id res chain seq x y z
N MET A 1 5.86 -6.48 28.42
CA MET A 1 6.05 -5.03 28.53
C MET A 1 5.15 -4.40 27.46
N HIS A 2 3.97 -3.92 27.87
CA HIS A 2 2.98 -3.35 26.93
C HIS A 2 3.51 -2.03 26.42
N TYR A 3 3.88 -1.97 25.13
CA TYR A 3 4.00 -0.70 24.44
C TYR A 3 2.60 -0.09 24.39
N ALA A 4 2.44 1.03 25.07
CA ALA A 4 1.25 1.86 24.95
C ALA A 4 1.12 2.22 23.47
N LEU A 5 0.16 1.60 22.79
CA LEU A 5 -0.37 2.07 21.53
C LEU A 5 -0.84 3.50 21.79
N ARG A 6 0.01 4.48 21.46
CA ARG A 6 -0.44 5.87 21.41
C ARG A 6 -1.63 5.87 20.47
N ASN A 7 -2.74 6.36 20.96
CA ASN A 7 -3.93 6.74 20.18
C ASN A 7 -3.51 7.78 19.11
N ARG A 8 -2.82 7.34 18.07
CA ARG A 8 -2.73 8.08 16.82
C ARG A 8 -4.05 7.83 16.12
N THR A 9 -5.06 8.55 16.54
CA THR A 9 -6.23 8.77 15.71
C THR A 9 -5.70 9.45 14.47
N SER A 10 -5.94 8.85 13.30
CA SER A 10 -5.73 9.46 11.99
C SER A 10 -6.71 10.65 11.80
N THR A 11 -6.63 11.62 12.71
CA THR A 11 -7.42 12.86 12.64
C THR A 11 -7.01 13.74 11.45
N GLY A 12 -5.97 13.34 10.70
CA GLY A 12 -5.52 14.00 9.48
C GLY A 12 -6.01 13.37 8.18
N LEU A 13 -6.55 12.12 8.20
CA LEU A 13 -7.16 11.54 6.99
C LEU A 13 -8.50 12.21 6.73
N LYS A 14 -8.44 13.32 6.00
CA LYS A 14 -9.60 14.11 5.57
C LYS A 14 -10.24 13.45 4.35
N LEU A 15 -11.49 13.79 4.08
CA LEU A 15 -12.14 13.60 2.76
C LEU A 15 -11.29 14.14 1.59
N SER A 16 -10.36 15.06 1.84
CA SER A 16 -9.35 15.55 0.89
C SER A 16 -8.46 14.45 0.32
N HIS A 17 -8.10 13.40 1.07
CA HIS A 17 -7.26 12.32 0.56
C HIS A 17 -7.99 11.43 -0.44
N THR A 18 -9.28 11.17 -0.24
CA THR A 18 -10.06 10.47 -1.28
C THR A 18 -10.25 11.34 -2.51
N GLY A 19 -10.27 12.67 -2.36
CA GLY A 19 -10.26 13.65 -3.45
C GLY A 19 -8.99 13.51 -4.30
N PHE A 20 -7.81 13.44 -3.68
CA PHE A 20 -6.53 13.25 -4.36
C PHE A 20 -6.53 12.01 -5.26
N TYR A 21 -6.98 10.85 -4.75
CA TYR A 21 -7.07 9.64 -5.60
C TYR A 21 -8.00 9.82 -6.79
N MET A 22 -9.15 10.45 -6.57
CA MET A 22 -10.09 10.70 -7.68
C MET A 22 -9.52 11.69 -8.70
N GLU A 23 -8.77 12.69 -8.27
CA GLU A 23 -8.06 13.61 -9.16
C GLU A 23 -6.98 12.87 -9.95
N THR A 24 -6.17 12.04 -9.28
CA THR A 24 -5.14 11.20 -9.93
C THR A 24 -5.77 10.27 -10.98
N ILE A 25 -6.82 9.53 -10.61
CA ILE A 25 -7.52 8.62 -11.54
C ILE A 25 -8.16 9.39 -12.69
N ASN A 26 -8.77 10.53 -12.44
CA ASN A 26 -9.39 11.37 -13.48
C ASN A 26 -8.36 11.95 -14.47
N ALA A 27 -7.10 12.08 -14.05
CA ALA A 27 -6.01 12.53 -14.89
C ALA A 27 -5.43 11.43 -15.81
N PHE A 28 -5.82 10.17 -15.65
CA PHE A 28 -5.38 9.10 -16.55
C PHE A 28 -5.79 9.39 -17.99
N SER A 29 -4.86 9.16 -18.91
CA SER A 29 -5.06 9.24 -20.36
C SER A 29 -5.65 7.94 -20.93
N ASP A 30 -5.39 6.80 -20.27
CA ASP A 30 -5.95 5.49 -20.59
C ASP A 30 -7.37 5.36 -20.02
N GLU A 31 -8.38 5.45 -20.87
CA GLU A 31 -9.78 5.44 -20.47
C GLU A 31 -10.25 4.10 -19.88
N ASP A 32 -9.62 2.99 -20.27
CA ASP A 32 -9.95 1.67 -19.71
C ASP A 32 -9.42 1.53 -18.27
N LEU A 33 -8.15 1.90 -18.04
CA LEU A 33 -7.58 1.93 -16.69
C LEU A 33 -8.33 2.93 -15.81
N LYS A 34 -8.65 4.12 -16.32
CA LYS A 34 -9.42 5.14 -15.60
C LYS A 34 -10.77 4.61 -15.10
N LYS A 35 -11.53 3.97 -15.98
CA LYS A 35 -12.84 3.39 -15.62
C LYS A 35 -12.69 2.23 -14.63
N LEU A 36 -11.75 1.32 -14.89
CA LEU A 36 -11.52 0.14 -14.07
C LEU A 36 -11.11 0.53 -12.64
N VAL A 37 -10.04 1.31 -12.52
CA VAL A 37 -9.51 1.76 -11.22
C VAL A 37 -10.52 2.62 -10.49
N GLY A 38 -11.16 3.56 -11.19
CA GLY A 38 -12.17 4.45 -10.62
C GLY A 38 -13.37 3.70 -10.05
N THR A 39 -13.83 2.65 -10.74
CA THR A 39 -14.93 1.80 -10.29
C THR A 39 -14.52 1.04 -9.01
N ILE A 40 -13.40 0.31 -9.04
CA ILE A 40 -12.95 -0.48 -7.90
C ILE A 40 -12.68 0.42 -6.68
N PHE A 41 -12.00 1.55 -6.88
CA PHE A 41 -11.72 2.51 -5.80
C PHE A 41 -13.00 3.07 -5.19
N THR A 42 -13.96 3.49 -6.02
CA THR A 42 -15.24 4.07 -5.56
C THR A 42 -16.05 3.08 -4.74
N GLU A 43 -16.10 1.82 -5.15
CA GLU A 43 -16.80 0.75 -4.43
C GLU A 43 -16.16 0.42 -3.07
N ASN A 44 -14.86 0.68 -2.90
CA ASN A 44 -14.12 0.33 -1.68
C ASN A 44 -13.70 1.52 -0.81
N LYS A 45 -13.92 2.77 -1.23
CA LYS A 45 -13.43 3.99 -0.56
C LYS A 45 -13.80 4.09 0.93
N GLU A 46 -15.01 3.69 1.30
CA GLU A 46 -15.48 3.75 2.69
C GLU A 46 -14.71 2.78 3.61
N LYS A 47 -14.30 1.63 3.06
CA LYS A 47 -13.47 0.68 3.77
C LYS A 47 -12.03 1.18 3.86
N LEU A 48 -11.48 1.71 2.78
CA LEU A 48 -10.11 2.26 2.73
C LEU A 48 -9.88 3.33 3.80
N LEU A 49 -10.85 4.17 4.07
CA LEU A 49 -10.80 5.19 5.14
C LEU A 49 -10.66 4.59 6.56
N LYS A 50 -10.95 3.33 6.75
CA LYS A 50 -11.00 2.68 8.06
C LYS A 50 -10.01 1.55 8.21
N TRP A 51 -9.62 0.88 7.12
CA TRP A 51 -8.82 -0.35 7.16
C TRP A 51 -7.35 -0.08 7.46
N PRO A 52 -6.72 -0.92 8.27
CA PRO A 52 -5.26 -0.92 8.47
C PRO A 52 -4.57 -1.59 7.28
N ALA A 53 -3.32 -1.23 7.01
CA ALA A 53 -2.51 -1.89 5.99
C ALA A 53 -1.94 -3.24 6.43
N ALA A 54 -1.84 -3.48 7.74
CA ALA A 54 -1.30 -4.71 8.29
C ALA A 54 -1.99 -5.11 9.60
N TYR A 55 -1.89 -6.39 9.96
CA TYR A 55 -2.45 -6.90 11.22
C TYR A 55 -1.64 -6.46 12.46
N LYS A 56 -0.30 -6.43 12.38
CA LYS A 56 0.59 -6.18 13.54
C LYS A 56 1.84 -5.35 13.22
N LEU A 57 2.08 -5.02 11.97
CA LEU A 57 3.29 -4.33 11.51
C LEU A 57 3.01 -2.84 11.19
N HIS A 58 3.88 -2.24 10.38
CA HIS A 58 3.73 -0.86 9.92
C HIS A 58 2.31 -0.58 9.39
N HIS A 59 1.84 0.64 9.58
CA HIS A 59 0.47 1.06 9.21
C HIS A 59 -0.70 0.22 9.81
N ALA A 60 -0.47 -0.53 10.90
CA ALA A 60 -1.52 -1.24 11.64
C ALA A 60 -2.39 -0.27 12.47
N ILE A 61 -2.83 0.82 11.87
CA ILE A 61 -3.66 1.87 12.45
C ILE A 61 -4.90 2.10 11.58
N ARG A 62 -5.92 2.72 12.16
CA ARG A 62 -7.12 3.09 11.42
C ARG A 62 -6.76 3.99 10.22
N GLY A 63 -7.18 3.59 9.01
CA GLY A 63 -6.86 4.27 7.76
C GLY A 63 -5.42 4.07 7.29
N GLY A 64 -4.66 3.17 7.92
CA GLY A 64 -3.28 2.87 7.56
C GLY A 64 -3.14 2.39 6.11
N LEU A 65 -4.14 1.65 5.61
CA LEU A 65 -4.15 1.19 4.22
C LEU A 65 -4.20 2.36 3.23
N LEU A 66 -5.04 3.36 3.50
CA LEU A 66 -5.12 4.54 2.65
C LEU A 66 -3.83 5.37 2.71
N MET A 67 -3.22 5.51 3.91
CA MET A 67 -1.94 6.23 4.07
C MET A 67 -0.82 5.56 3.29
N HIS A 68 -0.65 4.24 3.45
CA HIS A 68 0.34 3.45 2.71
C HIS A 68 0.16 3.60 1.20
N THR A 69 -1.06 3.37 0.70
CA THR A 69 -1.37 3.54 -0.72
C THR A 69 -1.04 4.96 -1.23
N LEU A 70 -1.31 6.01 -0.42
CA LEU A 70 -0.99 7.39 -0.78
C LEU A 70 0.52 7.63 -0.89
N SER A 71 1.31 7.09 0.07
CA SER A 71 2.77 7.14 -0.01
C SER A 71 3.28 6.52 -1.31
N ILE A 72 2.79 5.32 -1.66
CA ILE A 72 3.19 4.62 -2.89
C ILE A 72 2.82 5.44 -4.13
N VAL A 73 1.60 6.01 -4.20
CA VAL A 73 1.18 6.84 -5.34
C VAL A 73 2.10 8.06 -5.51
N LYS A 74 2.43 8.78 -4.42
CA LYS A 74 3.36 9.93 -4.48
C LYS A 74 4.76 9.51 -4.92
N LEU A 75 5.26 8.36 -4.45
CA LEU A 75 6.55 7.81 -4.89
C LEU A 75 6.53 7.45 -6.38
N CYS A 76 5.45 6.84 -6.87
CA CYS A 76 5.26 6.53 -8.29
C CYS A 76 5.26 7.81 -9.16
N GLU A 77 4.60 8.88 -8.71
CA GLU A 77 4.63 10.17 -9.41
C GLU A 77 6.07 10.70 -9.55
N GLY A 78 6.85 10.69 -8.46
CA GLY A 78 8.25 11.09 -8.50
C GLY A 78 9.11 10.21 -9.43
N VAL A 79 8.86 8.90 -9.47
CA VAL A 79 9.54 7.98 -10.40
C VAL A 79 9.20 8.35 -11.85
N CYS A 80 7.93 8.63 -12.18
CA CYS A 80 7.51 9.02 -13.52
C CYS A 80 8.10 10.36 -13.96
N GLU A 81 8.36 11.29 -13.04
CA GLU A 81 9.06 12.54 -13.35
C GLU A 81 10.52 12.29 -13.77
N VAL A 82 11.19 11.33 -13.14
CA VAL A 82 12.58 10.97 -13.47
C VAL A 82 12.67 10.07 -14.71
N TYR A 83 11.72 9.18 -14.90
CA TYR A 83 11.72 8.16 -15.96
C TYR A 83 10.48 8.30 -16.88
N PRO A 84 10.50 9.22 -17.85
CA PRO A 84 9.32 9.53 -18.68
C PRO A 84 8.92 8.41 -19.66
N PHE A 85 9.67 7.33 -19.72
CA PHE A 85 9.33 6.12 -20.49
C PHE A 85 8.51 5.09 -19.72
N VAL A 86 8.24 5.33 -18.41
CA VAL A 86 7.34 4.51 -17.59
C VAL A 86 5.90 4.82 -17.98
N ASP A 87 5.07 3.80 -18.13
CA ASP A 87 3.62 3.97 -18.27
C ASP A 87 3.02 4.43 -16.94
N LYS A 88 2.82 5.75 -16.83
CA LYS A 88 2.33 6.39 -15.62
C LYS A 88 0.96 5.87 -15.19
N ASP A 89 0.03 5.73 -16.13
CA ASP A 89 -1.33 5.31 -15.82
C ASP A 89 -1.37 3.87 -15.31
N LEU A 90 -0.55 2.98 -15.90
CA LEU A 90 -0.43 1.60 -15.46
C LEU A 90 0.24 1.50 -14.08
N LEU A 91 1.35 2.24 -13.85
CA LEU A 91 2.04 2.23 -12.56
C LEU A 91 1.14 2.75 -11.43
N LEU A 92 0.45 3.88 -11.65
CA LEU A 92 -0.48 4.44 -10.67
C LEU A 92 -1.70 3.55 -10.44
N SER A 93 -2.18 2.84 -11.47
CA SER A 93 -3.25 1.84 -11.34
C SER A 93 -2.85 0.72 -10.39
N GLY A 94 -1.65 0.16 -10.57
CA GLY A 94 -1.07 -0.83 -9.67
C GLY A 94 -0.93 -0.28 -8.25
N ALA A 95 -0.37 0.93 -8.10
CA ALA A 95 -0.17 1.58 -6.80
C ALA A 95 -1.48 1.75 -6.02
N ILE A 96 -2.57 2.16 -6.69
CA ILE A 96 -3.87 2.37 -6.06
C ILE A 96 -4.53 1.05 -5.66
N LEU A 97 -4.34 -0.03 -6.43
CA LEU A 97 -5.08 -1.28 -6.25
C LEU A 97 -4.29 -2.44 -5.64
N HIS A 98 -2.94 -2.36 -5.50
CA HIS A 98 -2.13 -3.52 -5.09
C HIS A 98 -2.64 -4.19 -3.80
N ASP A 99 -3.03 -3.41 -2.85
CA ASP A 99 -3.45 -3.83 -1.51
C ASP A 99 -4.98 -3.70 -1.27
N ILE A 100 -5.77 -3.36 -2.27
CA ILE A 100 -7.21 -3.06 -2.13
C ILE A 100 -7.97 -4.21 -1.45
N ALA A 101 -7.61 -5.44 -1.73
CA ALA A 101 -8.29 -6.62 -1.19
C ALA A 101 -7.95 -6.91 0.28
N LYS A 102 -7.05 -6.18 0.92
CA LYS A 102 -6.91 -6.17 2.39
C LYS A 102 -8.23 -5.75 3.07
N THR A 103 -9.09 -5.02 2.34
CA THR A 103 -10.46 -4.69 2.78
C THR A 103 -11.39 -5.92 2.89
N LEU A 104 -10.99 -7.05 2.35
CA LEU A 104 -11.66 -8.36 2.44
C LEU A 104 -10.84 -9.34 3.29
N GLU A 105 -9.52 -9.18 3.32
CA GLU A 105 -8.60 -10.08 4.02
C GLU A 105 -8.72 -9.97 5.53
N PHE A 106 -8.89 -8.73 6.06
CA PHE A 106 -8.95 -8.51 7.51
C PHE A 106 -10.38 -8.31 8.01
N ASN A 107 -10.66 -8.90 9.18
CA ASN A 107 -11.78 -8.49 10.01
C ASN A 107 -11.37 -7.24 10.81
N VAL A 108 -12.13 -6.17 10.71
CA VAL A 108 -11.83 -4.89 11.36
C VAL A 108 -12.96 -4.52 12.31
N GLY A 109 -12.62 -4.24 13.56
CA GLY A 109 -13.56 -3.80 14.57
C GLY A 109 -13.93 -2.31 14.43
N GLU A 110 -14.79 -1.82 15.33
CA GLU A 110 -15.24 -0.41 15.37
C GLU A 110 -14.08 0.59 15.53
N THR A 111 -12.99 0.16 16.17
CA THR A 111 -11.78 0.96 16.38
C THR A 111 -10.98 1.18 15.09
N GLY A 112 -11.27 0.45 14.01
CA GLY A 112 -10.49 0.47 12.78
C GLY A 112 -9.19 -0.34 12.86
N LEU A 113 -9.02 -1.17 13.89
CA LEU A 113 -7.89 -2.09 14.02
C LEU A 113 -8.31 -3.49 13.57
N ALA A 114 -7.41 -4.19 12.89
CA ALA A 114 -7.63 -5.58 12.53
C ALA A 114 -7.67 -6.45 13.80
N ASN A 115 -8.69 -7.30 13.91
CA ASN A 115 -8.86 -8.25 15.00
C ASN A 115 -8.69 -9.71 14.55
N GLY A 116 -8.32 -9.93 13.30
CA GLY A 116 -8.06 -11.23 12.70
C GLY A 116 -8.18 -11.19 11.18
N TYR A 117 -7.92 -12.32 10.57
CA TYR A 117 -8.18 -12.57 9.15
C TYR A 117 -9.60 -13.07 8.96
N SER A 118 -10.22 -12.75 7.83
CA SER A 118 -11.44 -13.40 7.38
C SER A 118 -11.16 -14.86 7.00
N VAL A 119 -12.18 -15.67 6.78
CA VAL A 119 -12.00 -17.05 6.29
C VAL A 119 -11.34 -17.04 4.91
N GLU A 120 -11.85 -16.18 4.02
CA GLU A 120 -11.30 -15.98 2.67
C GLU A 120 -9.87 -15.43 2.75
N GLY A 121 -9.61 -14.49 3.66
CA GLY A 121 -8.28 -13.93 3.88
C GLY A 121 -7.25 -14.96 4.27
N ASN A 122 -7.61 -15.93 5.13
CA ASN A 122 -6.73 -17.03 5.51
C ASN A 122 -6.51 -18.07 4.40
N LEU A 123 -7.52 -18.32 3.56
CA LEU A 123 -7.47 -19.40 2.55
C LEU A 123 -6.95 -18.92 1.20
N ILE A 124 -7.20 -17.66 0.84
CA ILE A 124 -6.93 -17.13 -0.50
C ILE A 124 -5.87 -16.03 -0.46
N GLY A 125 -5.95 -15.13 0.53
CA GLY A 125 -5.05 -13.97 0.66
C GLY A 125 -5.37 -12.81 -0.29
N HIS A 126 -4.91 -11.59 0.07
CA HIS A 126 -5.26 -10.37 -0.65
C HIS A 126 -4.71 -10.30 -2.08
N LEU A 127 -3.57 -10.91 -2.39
CA LEU A 127 -3.01 -10.93 -3.75
C LEU A 127 -4.00 -11.55 -4.75
N VAL A 128 -4.47 -12.74 -4.44
CA VAL A 128 -5.40 -13.47 -5.30
C VAL A 128 -6.77 -12.81 -5.31
N MET A 129 -7.28 -12.42 -4.14
CA MET A 129 -8.57 -11.72 -4.06
C MET A 129 -8.55 -10.37 -4.80
N GLY A 130 -7.41 -9.65 -4.78
CA GLY A 130 -7.22 -8.42 -5.53
C GLY A 130 -7.25 -8.64 -7.04
N ALA A 131 -6.54 -9.67 -7.53
CA ALA A 131 -6.60 -10.05 -8.94
C ALA A 131 -8.01 -10.46 -9.37
N MET A 132 -8.74 -11.22 -8.53
CA MET A 132 -10.14 -11.58 -8.80
C MET A 132 -11.03 -10.34 -8.86
N MET A 133 -10.85 -9.37 -7.97
CA MET A 133 -11.59 -8.11 -7.96
C MET A 133 -11.37 -7.31 -9.25
N VAL A 134 -10.12 -7.25 -9.74
CA VAL A 134 -9.80 -6.63 -11.04
C VAL A 134 -10.49 -7.36 -12.18
N ARG A 135 -10.42 -8.70 -12.21
CA ARG A 135 -11.07 -9.52 -13.22
C ARG A 135 -12.58 -9.29 -13.29
N GLU A 136 -13.24 -9.37 -12.16
CA GLU A 136 -14.69 -9.19 -12.09
C GLU A 136 -15.15 -7.79 -12.53
N ALA A 137 -14.40 -6.76 -12.16
CA ALA A 137 -14.70 -5.38 -12.59
C ALA A 137 -14.40 -5.20 -14.08
N ALA A 138 -13.28 -5.72 -14.58
CA ALA A 138 -12.91 -5.65 -16.00
C ALA A 138 -13.92 -6.35 -16.91
N ASP A 139 -14.39 -7.53 -16.53
CA ASP A 139 -15.43 -8.27 -17.29
C ASP A 139 -16.75 -7.48 -17.34
N LYS A 140 -17.17 -6.85 -16.22
CA LYS A 140 -18.39 -6.02 -16.19
C LYS A 140 -18.28 -4.75 -17.05
N LEU A 141 -17.09 -4.17 -17.12
CA LEU A 141 -16.83 -2.93 -17.85
C LEU A 141 -16.45 -3.14 -19.31
N GLY A 142 -16.10 -4.37 -19.70
CA GLY A 142 -15.57 -4.69 -21.04
C GLY A 142 -14.17 -4.12 -21.25
N THR A 143 -13.35 -4.05 -20.19
CA THR A 143 -11.97 -3.56 -20.23
C THR A 143 -11.11 -4.39 -21.20
N ASP A 144 -10.18 -3.75 -21.88
CA ASP A 144 -9.20 -4.42 -22.73
C ASP A 144 -8.45 -5.51 -21.97
N LYS A 145 -8.38 -6.71 -22.55
CA LYS A 145 -7.81 -7.89 -21.88
C LYS A 145 -6.31 -7.77 -21.60
N LYS A 146 -5.58 -6.96 -22.34
CA LYS A 146 -4.16 -6.71 -22.05
C LYS A 146 -4.00 -5.86 -20.79
N ARG A 147 -4.80 -4.81 -20.65
CA ARG A 147 -4.78 -3.95 -19.46
C ARG A 147 -5.18 -4.70 -18.20
N GLU A 148 -6.25 -5.50 -18.28
CA GLU A 148 -6.68 -6.40 -17.21
C GLU A 148 -5.54 -7.31 -16.76
N MET A 149 -4.93 -8.06 -17.70
CA MET A 149 -3.85 -9.01 -17.44
C MET A 149 -2.61 -8.34 -16.80
N LEU A 150 -2.22 -7.15 -17.29
CA LEU A 150 -1.07 -6.42 -16.74
C LEU A 150 -1.35 -5.97 -15.31
N LEU A 151 -2.54 -5.46 -15.03
CA LEU A 151 -2.91 -5.03 -13.69
C LEU A 151 -3.04 -6.19 -12.70
N GLU A 152 -3.63 -7.32 -13.13
CA GLU A 152 -3.64 -8.57 -12.35
C GLU A 152 -2.21 -9.01 -12.01
N HIS A 153 -1.31 -9.00 -13.01
CA HIS A 153 0.09 -9.38 -12.79
C HIS A 153 0.75 -8.47 -11.75
N MET A 154 0.55 -7.15 -11.82
CA MET A 154 1.09 -6.22 -10.83
C MET A 154 0.63 -6.57 -9.42
N ILE A 155 -0.66 -6.86 -9.23
CA ILE A 155 -1.21 -7.25 -7.92
C ILE A 155 -0.63 -8.59 -7.45
N LEU A 156 -0.52 -9.60 -8.32
CA LEU A 156 0.00 -10.92 -7.96
C LEU A 156 1.50 -10.93 -7.66
N SER A 157 2.24 -9.94 -8.16
CA SER A 157 3.70 -9.90 -8.08
C SER A 157 4.26 -8.81 -7.15
N HIS A 158 3.44 -7.91 -6.60
CA HIS A 158 3.97 -6.73 -5.90
C HIS A 158 4.79 -7.05 -4.63
N HIS A 159 4.64 -8.22 -4.02
CA HIS A 159 5.53 -8.68 -2.96
C HIS A 159 6.94 -9.10 -3.46
N GLY A 160 7.20 -9.05 -4.76
CA GLY A 160 8.49 -9.32 -5.42
C GLY A 160 8.85 -10.79 -5.45
N GLU A 161 9.21 -11.37 -4.32
CA GLU A 161 9.70 -12.73 -4.21
C GLU A 161 8.63 -13.71 -3.70
N PRO A 162 8.62 -14.96 -4.20
CA PRO A 162 7.70 -16.00 -3.70
C PRO A 162 7.83 -16.26 -2.21
N GLU A 163 9.01 -16.09 -1.64
CA GLU A 163 9.28 -16.21 -0.20
C GLU A 163 8.51 -15.18 0.63
N PHE A 164 8.12 -14.05 0.00
CA PHE A 164 7.29 -13.01 0.62
C PHE A 164 5.80 -13.13 0.24
N GLY A 165 5.46 -14.19 -0.51
CA GLY A 165 4.07 -14.53 -0.85
C GLY A 165 3.65 -14.12 -2.26
N ALA A 166 4.54 -13.54 -3.09
CA ALA A 166 4.21 -13.28 -4.49
C ALA A 166 3.88 -14.58 -5.24
N ALA A 167 2.81 -14.58 -6.01
CA ALA A 167 2.46 -15.74 -6.84
C ALA A 167 3.45 -15.93 -7.99
N VAL A 168 3.98 -14.84 -8.52
CA VAL A 168 5.01 -14.75 -9.56
C VAL A 168 5.88 -13.52 -9.28
N ARG A 169 7.12 -13.51 -9.78
CA ARG A 169 7.95 -12.31 -9.75
C ARG A 169 7.44 -11.26 -10.74
N PRO A 170 7.72 -9.96 -10.51
CA PRO A 170 7.46 -8.92 -11.50
C PRO A 170 8.17 -9.23 -12.83
N LEU A 171 7.46 -9.09 -13.96
CA LEU A 171 7.99 -9.46 -15.29
C LEU A 171 7.98 -8.28 -16.28
N PHE A 172 7.66 -7.08 -15.85
CA PHE A 172 7.76 -5.85 -16.64
C PHE A 172 8.02 -4.65 -15.73
N LEU A 173 8.40 -3.54 -16.34
CA LEU A 173 8.96 -2.38 -15.66
C LEU A 173 8.06 -1.83 -14.54
N GLU A 174 6.78 -1.58 -14.82
CA GLU A 174 5.86 -0.97 -13.85
C GLU A 174 5.55 -1.94 -12.68
N ALA A 175 5.55 -3.24 -12.94
CA ALA A 175 5.38 -4.24 -11.88
C ALA A 175 6.61 -4.29 -10.95
N GLU A 176 7.82 -4.23 -11.50
CA GLU A 176 9.06 -4.15 -10.74
C GLU A 176 9.12 -2.87 -9.90
N LEU A 177 8.83 -1.71 -10.51
CA LEU A 177 8.79 -0.43 -9.81
C LEU A 177 7.79 -0.44 -8.66
N LEU A 178 6.59 -0.98 -8.85
CA LEU A 178 5.60 -1.10 -7.78
C LEU A 178 6.14 -1.92 -6.62
N SER A 179 6.73 -3.08 -6.89
CA SER A 179 7.29 -3.97 -5.88
C SER A 179 8.40 -3.31 -5.07
N GLU A 180 9.33 -2.62 -5.73
CA GLU A 180 10.43 -1.92 -5.06
C GLU A 180 9.94 -0.73 -4.22
N LEU A 181 8.95 0.03 -4.70
CA LEU A 181 8.38 1.16 -3.98
C LEU A 181 7.57 0.74 -2.76
N ASP A 182 6.82 -0.36 -2.86
CA ASP A 182 6.11 -0.96 -1.74
C ASP A 182 7.08 -1.42 -0.65
N LEU A 183 8.11 -2.16 -1.03
CA LEU A 183 9.18 -2.59 -0.12
C LEU A 183 9.90 -1.39 0.52
N MET A 184 10.16 -0.33 -0.25
CA MET A 184 10.81 0.88 0.24
C MET A 184 9.94 1.57 1.30
N ASP A 185 8.65 1.80 1.05
CA ASP A 185 7.74 2.43 2.01
C ASP A 185 7.66 1.62 3.31
N ALA A 186 7.51 0.30 3.21
CA ALA A 186 7.49 -0.60 4.35
C ALA A 186 8.77 -0.50 5.20
N ARG A 187 9.95 -0.48 4.57
CA ARG A 187 11.25 -0.38 5.25
C ARG A 187 11.47 0.99 5.90
N VAL A 188 11.11 2.07 5.20
CA VAL A 188 11.21 3.43 5.74
C VAL A 188 10.37 3.55 7.01
N TYR A 189 9.14 3.07 6.98
CA TYR A 189 8.24 3.12 8.12
C TYR A 189 8.73 2.28 9.30
N GLN A 190 9.20 1.05 9.06
CA GLN A 190 9.77 0.17 10.09
C GLN A 190 11.01 0.76 10.74
N ILE A 191 11.90 1.37 9.94
CA ILE A 191 13.10 2.03 10.46
C ILE A 191 12.71 3.25 11.30
N HIS A 192 11.80 4.09 10.80
CA HIS A 192 11.31 5.26 11.51
C HIS A 192 10.69 4.89 12.87
N GLU A 193 9.81 3.90 12.92
CA GLU A 193 9.24 3.41 14.18
C GLU A 193 10.32 2.89 15.16
N ALA A 194 11.35 2.23 14.63
CA ALA A 194 12.40 1.67 15.46
C ALA A 194 13.32 2.72 16.07
N ILE A 195 13.59 3.83 15.35
CA ILE A 195 14.52 4.89 15.83
C ILE A 195 13.80 6.00 16.60
N THR A 196 12.50 6.24 16.37
CA THR A 196 11.73 7.31 17.03
C THR A 196 11.83 7.32 18.56
N PRO A 197 11.78 6.17 19.28
CA PRO A 197 11.91 6.15 20.73
C PRO A 197 13.35 6.22 21.25
N LEU A 198 14.35 6.14 20.37
CA LEU A 198 15.76 6.11 20.74
C LEU A 198 16.31 7.51 21.01
N LYS A 199 17.30 7.58 21.88
CA LYS A 199 18.14 8.77 22.01
C LYS A 199 19.11 8.83 20.82
N GLU A 200 19.66 10.02 20.59
CA GLU A 200 20.80 10.21 19.69
C GLU A 200 21.95 9.27 20.11
N ASP A 201 22.68 8.76 19.13
CA ASP A 201 23.78 7.81 19.26
C ASP A 201 23.44 6.42 19.82
N ASP A 202 22.13 6.10 19.96
CA ASP A 202 21.68 4.76 20.36
C ASP A 202 21.36 3.85 19.17
N PHE A 203 21.40 2.54 19.40
CA PHE A 203 20.97 1.50 18.47
C PHE A 203 19.64 0.89 18.91
N SER A 204 18.79 0.55 17.93
CA SER A 204 17.59 -0.27 18.19
C SER A 204 17.94 -1.68 18.67
N GLY A 205 16.96 -2.41 19.13
CA GLY A 205 17.03 -3.87 19.20
C GLY A 205 17.19 -4.49 17.79
N ARG A 206 17.43 -5.79 17.72
CA ARG A 206 17.42 -6.53 16.46
C ARG A 206 16.01 -6.59 15.89
N LEU A 207 15.86 -6.23 14.64
CA LEU A 207 14.58 -6.18 13.92
C LEU A 207 14.55 -7.32 12.91
N TRP A 208 13.77 -8.37 13.17
CA TRP A 208 13.67 -9.53 12.30
C TRP A 208 13.19 -9.16 10.89
N ALA A 209 12.26 -8.20 10.79
CA ALA A 209 11.74 -7.68 9.52
C ALA A 209 12.77 -6.88 8.71
N LEU A 210 13.92 -6.57 9.28
CA LEU A 210 15.06 -5.91 8.65
C LEU A 210 16.33 -6.78 8.75
N ASP A 211 16.20 -8.06 8.44
CA ASP A 211 17.30 -9.04 8.39
C ASP A 211 18.06 -9.15 9.73
N ASN A 212 17.34 -9.03 10.85
CA ASN A 212 17.91 -9.01 12.20
C ASN A 212 18.96 -7.92 12.44
N ARG A 213 18.93 -6.84 11.65
CA ARG A 213 19.82 -5.69 11.84
C ARG A 213 19.40 -4.84 13.03
N LYS A 214 20.37 -4.12 13.59
CA LYS A 214 20.15 -3.00 14.50
C LYS A 214 20.24 -1.71 13.68
N ILE A 215 19.37 -0.76 13.99
CA ILE A 215 19.32 0.54 13.30
C ILE A 215 19.85 1.60 14.25
N TYR A 216 20.78 2.42 13.76
CA TYR A 216 21.43 3.50 14.48
C TYR A 216 20.63 4.80 14.34
N ASN A 217 20.39 5.50 15.46
CA ASN A 217 19.85 6.84 15.45
C ASN A 217 20.98 7.85 15.50
N HIS A 218 21.34 8.44 14.36
CA HIS A 218 22.44 9.39 14.21
C HIS A 218 22.12 10.82 14.70
N GLY A 219 20.88 11.11 15.12
CA GLY A 219 20.46 12.39 15.67
C GLY A 219 20.40 13.58 14.71
N LEU A 220 20.83 13.44 13.45
CA LEU A 220 20.84 14.54 12.47
C LEU A 220 19.46 14.81 11.84
N ALA A 221 18.53 13.90 11.96
CA ALA A 221 17.16 14.05 11.48
C ALA A 221 16.18 14.20 12.64
N ASP A 222 15.11 14.96 12.43
CA ASP A 222 14.02 15.06 13.40
C ASP A 222 13.09 13.84 13.31
N ASN A 223 13.45 12.79 14.00
CA ASN A 223 12.72 11.52 14.03
C ASN A 223 11.32 11.63 14.69
N LYS A 224 10.92 12.82 15.17
CA LYS A 224 9.59 13.06 15.74
C LYS A 224 8.59 13.54 14.70
N LYS A 225 9.07 13.93 13.51
CA LYS A 225 8.19 14.29 12.39
C LYS A 225 7.53 13.01 11.86
N ASP A 226 6.25 13.12 11.61
CA ASP A 226 5.49 12.10 10.89
C ASP A 226 5.62 12.27 9.38
N VAL A 227 5.17 11.26 8.65
CA VAL A 227 5.04 11.31 7.19
C VAL A 227 4.06 12.42 6.83
N ASP A 228 4.49 13.33 5.97
CA ASP A 228 3.69 14.42 5.43
C ASP A 228 3.10 13.97 4.08
N LEU A 229 1.78 13.83 4.07
CA LEU A 229 1.02 13.39 2.90
C LEU A 229 0.09 14.49 2.35
N ASP A 230 0.19 15.71 2.89
CA ASP A 230 -0.56 16.89 2.41
C ASP A 230 0.05 17.50 1.13
#